data_a2e81d13556d299d9f75f2eb76160638
#
_entry.id   a2e81d13556d299d9f75f2eb76160638
#
_cell.length_a   1.000
_cell.length_b   1.000
_cell.length_c   1.000
_cell.angle_alpha   90.00
_cell.angle_beta   90.00
_cell.angle_gamma   90.00
#
_symmetry.space_group_name_H-M   'P 1'
#
loop_
_entity.id
_entity.type
_entity.pdbx_description
1 polymer ?
#
loop_
_entity_poly.entity_id
_entity_poly.type
_entity_poly.pdbx_seq_one_letter_code
_entity_poly.pdbx_strand_id
1 'polypeptide(L)'
;MTNLSVNVNKIAWLRNARGEGKPDLIEMSKVLIDCGVAGLTVHPRPDLRHITPDDVYELSVLCKDKGIEFNIEGNPFSGETAIYPGFLRLVNETSPDQCTLVPDSEDQLTSDHGWNITEKDHNKILDLISQIPDETRKSFFVDPVESHIEAINKLGSDRIELYTGPYASNPNADSIAPYAKAYNFAKKLGLGVNAGHDLDLNNLKFFLAKVPAEEVSIGHALISDALIHGLEKTTLKYIDLCK
;
A
#
# COMPACT_ATOMS: atom_id res chain seq x y z
N MET A 1 -16.68 8.60 1.26
CA MET A 1 -15.80 8.40 2.42
C MET A 1 -14.66 7.52 1.95
N THR A 2 -13.44 7.91 2.21
CA THR A 2 -12.23 7.18 1.81
C THR A 2 -11.79 6.27 2.97
N ASN A 3 -11.42 5.04 2.70
CA ASN A 3 -10.88 4.14 3.71
C ASN A 3 -9.43 4.50 4.04
N LEU A 4 -9.06 4.46 5.32
CA LEU A 4 -7.66 4.56 5.76
C LEU A 4 -7.12 3.16 5.99
N SER A 5 -6.14 2.74 5.21
CA SER A 5 -5.27 1.60 5.48
C SER A 5 -3.95 2.11 6.05
N VAL A 6 -3.49 1.56 7.17
CA VAL A 6 -2.22 1.99 7.78
C VAL A 6 -1.12 1.03 7.40
N ASN A 7 -0.08 1.55 6.72
CA ASN A 7 1.13 0.79 6.44
C ASN A 7 2.02 0.76 7.69
N VAL A 8 2.17 -0.42 8.27
CA VAL A 8 2.85 -0.62 9.56
C VAL A 8 4.36 -0.89 9.45
N ASN A 9 4.94 -0.79 8.25
CA ASN A 9 6.37 -1.06 8.02
C ASN A 9 7.29 -0.27 8.94
N LYS A 10 6.97 1.00 9.25
CA LYS A 10 7.84 1.84 10.10
C LYS A 10 7.80 1.44 11.57
N ILE A 11 6.72 0.83 12.05
CA ILE A 11 6.64 0.22 13.37
C ILE A 11 7.59 -0.98 13.44
N ALA A 12 7.52 -1.86 12.42
CA ALA A 12 8.42 -3.00 12.31
C ALA A 12 9.89 -2.57 12.18
N TRP A 13 10.16 -1.52 11.39
CA TRP A 13 11.52 -0.97 11.28
C TRP A 13 12.06 -0.52 12.64
N LEU A 14 11.27 0.23 13.41
CA LEU A 14 11.66 0.69 14.73
C LEU A 14 11.93 -0.49 15.69
N ARG A 15 11.11 -1.54 15.64
CA ARG A 15 11.34 -2.81 16.36
C ARG A 15 12.67 -3.45 15.97
N ASN A 16 12.94 -3.54 14.67
CA ASN A 16 14.14 -4.21 14.16
C ASN A 16 15.42 -3.45 14.48
N ALA A 17 15.36 -2.13 14.67
CA ALA A 17 16.53 -1.30 14.97
C ALA A 17 17.29 -1.73 16.24
N ARG A 18 16.61 -2.43 17.19
CA ARG A 18 17.23 -2.92 18.43
C ARG A 18 17.15 -4.43 18.64
N GLY A 19 16.22 -5.11 17.96
CA GLY A 19 16.09 -6.57 18.06
C GLY A 19 15.48 -7.09 19.36
N GLU A 20 14.85 -6.25 20.20
CA GLU A 20 14.24 -6.62 21.49
C GLU A 20 12.70 -6.81 21.39
N GLY A 21 12.13 -6.90 20.18
CA GLY A 21 10.69 -7.06 19.96
C GLY A 21 9.84 -5.83 20.27
N LYS A 22 10.44 -4.65 20.48
CA LYS A 22 9.72 -3.41 20.80
C LYS A 22 10.02 -2.30 19.79
N PRO A 23 8.98 -1.51 19.38
CA PRO A 23 7.56 -1.68 19.71
C PRO A 23 7.02 -3.01 19.19
N ASP A 24 6.12 -3.65 19.96
CA ASP A 24 5.43 -4.86 19.53
C ASP A 24 4.48 -4.52 18.36
N LEU A 25 4.67 -5.17 17.20
CA LEU A 25 3.94 -4.84 15.99
C LEU A 25 2.45 -5.19 16.11
N ILE A 26 2.14 -6.31 16.73
CA ILE A 26 0.76 -6.77 16.91
C ILE A 26 0.01 -5.88 17.90
N GLU A 27 0.63 -5.50 19.02
CA GLU A 27 0.01 -4.57 19.98
C GLU A 27 -0.23 -3.20 19.36
N MET A 28 0.74 -2.66 18.60
CA MET A 28 0.55 -1.38 17.91
C MET A 28 -0.54 -1.46 16.83
N SER A 29 -0.61 -2.58 16.12
CA SER A 29 -1.67 -2.83 15.12
C SER A 29 -3.06 -2.90 15.76
N LYS A 30 -3.20 -3.51 16.94
CA LYS A 30 -4.46 -3.49 17.70
C LYS A 30 -4.90 -2.07 18.06
N VAL A 31 -3.97 -1.20 18.49
CA VAL A 31 -4.28 0.22 18.75
C VAL A 31 -4.82 0.91 17.50
N LEU A 32 -4.23 0.67 16.33
CA LEU A 32 -4.71 1.22 15.05
C LEU A 32 -6.13 0.71 14.73
N ILE A 33 -6.37 -0.58 14.87
CA ILE A 33 -7.67 -1.22 14.63
C ILE A 33 -8.73 -0.66 15.59
N ASP A 34 -8.40 -0.52 16.87
CA ASP A 34 -9.33 0.03 17.89
C ASP A 34 -9.68 1.51 17.62
N CYS A 35 -8.82 2.26 16.91
CA CYS A 35 -9.15 3.60 16.40
C CYS A 35 -10.16 3.58 15.24
N GLY A 36 -10.37 2.44 14.58
CA GLY A 36 -11.32 2.29 13.47
C GLY A 36 -10.70 2.46 12.09
N VAL A 37 -9.42 2.11 11.89
CA VAL A 37 -8.85 2.02 10.54
C VAL A 37 -9.56 0.93 9.73
N ALA A 38 -9.66 1.13 8.42
CA ALA A 38 -10.33 0.18 7.54
C ALA A 38 -9.45 -1.03 7.19
N GLY A 39 -8.13 -0.86 7.23
CA GLY A 39 -7.19 -1.92 6.91
C GLY A 39 -5.78 -1.69 7.44
N LEU A 40 -4.97 -2.73 7.33
CA LEU A 40 -3.53 -2.69 7.54
C LEU A 40 -2.81 -3.09 6.26
N THR A 41 -1.72 -2.39 5.97
CA THR A 41 -0.86 -2.65 4.82
C THR A 41 0.55 -3.02 5.28
N VAL A 42 1.14 -4.02 4.64
CA VAL A 42 2.53 -4.43 4.84
C VAL A 42 3.27 -4.56 3.53
N HIS A 43 4.57 -4.28 3.53
CA HIS A 43 5.44 -4.47 2.37
C HIS A 43 6.65 -5.33 2.76
N PRO A 44 6.53 -6.66 2.80
CA PRO A 44 7.65 -7.54 3.09
C PRO A 44 8.68 -7.47 1.96
N ARG A 45 9.88 -6.98 2.26
CA ARG A 45 10.99 -6.91 1.30
C ARG A 45 11.94 -8.07 1.47
N PRO A 46 12.63 -8.53 0.39
CA PRO A 46 13.55 -9.66 0.45
C PRO A 46 14.69 -9.51 1.46
N ASP A 47 15.08 -8.27 1.79
CA ASP A 47 16.14 -7.97 2.76
C ASP A 47 15.64 -7.90 4.22
N LEU A 48 14.34 -8.10 4.45
CA LEU A 48 13.70 -8.12 5.77
C LEU A 48 13.97 -6.87 6.62
N ARG A 49 14.21 -5.71 5.99
CA ARG A 49 14.54 -4.45 6.71
C ARG A 49 13.46 -4.01 7.71
N HIS A 50 12.22 -4.41 7.50
CA HIS A 50 11.08 -4.09 8.38
C HIS A 50 10.16 -5.30 8.59
N ILE A 51 9.19 -5.55 7.73
CA ILE A 51 8.24 -6.68 7.83
C ILE A 51 8.96 -7.99 7.52
N THR A 52 8.83 -8.95 8.42
CA THR A 52 9.30 -10.32 8.25
C THR A 52 8.16 -11.21 7.76
N PRO A 53 8.45 -12.42 7.22
CA PRO A 53 7.41 -13.38 6.88
C PRO A 53 6.48 -13.72 8.05
N ASP A 54 7.03 -13.89 9.26
CA ASP A 54 6.24 -14.15 10.46
C ASP A 54 5.26 -13.01 10.77
N ASP A 55 5.69 -11.74 10.60
CA ASP A 55 4.79 -10.59 10.74
C ASP A 55 3.62 -10.65 9.76
N VAL A 56 3.87 -11.07 8.51
CA VAL A 56 2.80 -11.19 7.49
C VAL A 56 1.76 -12.21 7.94
N TYR A 57 2.19 -13.38 8.42
CA TYR A 57 1.28 -14.42 8.90
C TYR A 57 0.49 -13.96 10.13
N GLU A 58 1.16 -13.37 11.12
CA GLU A 58 0.50 -12.90 12.35
C GLU A 58 -0.51 -11.77 12.09
N LEU A 59 -0.15 -10.81 11.24
CA LEU A 59 -1.05 -9.71 10.88
C LEU A 59 -2.23 -10.17 10.02
N SER A 60 -2.02 -11.13 9.12
CA SER A 60 -3.10 -11.74 8.35
C SER A 60 -4.16 -12.37 9.27
N VAL A 61 -3.73 -13.14 10.28
CA VAL A 61 -4.64 -13.73 11.28
C VAL A 61 -5.35 -12.62 12.06
N LEU A 62 -4.62 -11.62 12.54
CA LEU A 62 -5.18 -10.50 13.30
C LEU A 62 -6.25 -9.75 12.50
N CYS A 63 -5.97 -9.38 11.25
CA CYS A 63 -6.93 -8.66 10.40
C CYS A 63 -8.18 -9.49 10.13
N LYS A 64 -8.03 -10.77 9.84
CA LYS A 64 -9.14 -11.70 9.64
C LYS A 64 -10.01 -11.81 10.90
N ASP A 65 -9.41 -11.97 12.09
CA ASP A 65 -10.13 -12.06 13.36
C ASP A 65 -10.88 -10.76 13.69
N LYS A 66 -10.35 -9.63 13.29
CA LYS A 66 -10.93 -8.30 13.51
C LYS A 66 -11.90 -7.86 12.39
N GLY A 67 -11.95 -8.58 11.28
CA GLY A 67 -12.81 -8.25 10.14
C GLY A 67 -12.44 -6.95 9.45
N ILE A 68 -11.15 -6.63 9.36
CA ILE A 68 -10.60 -5.49 8.63
C ILE A 68 -9.76 -5.95 7.45
N GLU A 69 -9.57 -5.08 6.46
CA GLU A 69 -8.80 -5.39 5.26
C GLU A 69 -7.31 -5.63 5.56
N PHE A 70 -6.74 -6.66 4.94
CA PHE A 70 -5.30 -6.90 4.92
C PHE A 70 -4.75 -6.76 3.50
N ASN A 71 -3.78 -5.86 3.31
CA ASN A 71 -3.10 -5.61 2.03
C ASN A 71 -1.62 -5.95 2.13
N ILE A 72 -1.11 -6.75 1.18
CA ILE A 72 0.31 -7.04 1.03
C ILE A 72 0.83 -6.34 -0.22
N GLU A 73 1.80 -5.44 -0.04
CA GLU A 73 2.52 -4.78 -1.13
C GLU A 73 3.82 -5.54 -1.45
N GLY A 74 4.21 -5.57 -2.71
CA GLY A 74 5.52 -6.10 -3.09
C GLY A 74 5.71 -6.28 -4.59
N ASN A 75 6.95 -6.58 -4.97
CA ASN A 75 7.29 -6.88 -6.34
C ASN A 75 6.98 -8.37 -6.64
N PRO A 76 6.09 -8.68 -7.60
CA PRO A 76 5.75 -10.06 -7.93
C PRO A 76 6.92 -10.88 -8.47
N PHE A 77 7.99 -10.21 -8.91
CA PHE A 77 9.24 -10.88 -9.34
C PHE A 77 10.18 -11.24 -8.18
N SER A 78 9.89 -10.78 -6.95
CA SER A 78 10.70 -11.12 -5.77
C SER A 78 10.47 -12.60 -5.39
N GLY A 79 11.38 -13.44 -5.81
CA GLY A 79 11.36 -14.89 -5.59
C GLY A 79 11.88 -15.31 -4.21
N GLU A 80 11.93 -16.61 -4.00
CA GLU A 80 12.45 -17.22 -2.77
C GLU A 80 13.96 -16.98 -2.63
N THR A 81 14.38 -16.66 -1.40
CA THR A 81 15.80 -16.58 -0.98
C THR A 81 16.02 -17.41 0.28
N ALA A 82 17.23 -17.42 0.83
CA ALA A 82 17.53 -18.15 2.07
C ALA A 82 16.71 -17.65 3.29
N ILE A 83 16.22 -16.41 3.26
CA ILE A 83 15.54 -15.75 4.38
C ILE A 83 14.14 -15.22 4.03
N TYR A 84 13.76 -15.22 2.76
CA TYR A 84 12.50 -14.69 2.26
C TYR A 84 11.79 -15.75 1.39
N PRO A 85 10.54 -16.09 1.67
CA PRO A 85 9.85 -17.19 0.95
C PRO A 85 9.38 -16.83 -0.46
N GLY A 86 9.52 -15.57 -0.85
CA GLY A 86 9.00 -15.04 -2.10
C GLY A 86 7.63 -14.36 -1.91
N PHE A 87 7.42 -13.30 -2.70
CA PHE A 87 6.20 -12.47 -2.61
C PHE A 87 4.92 -13.27 -2.88
N LEU A 88 4.88 -13.99 -4.00
CA LEU A 88 3.70 -14.77 -4.38
C LEU A 88 3.37 -15.88 -3.38
N ARG A 89 4.39 -16.47 -2.75
CA ARG A 89 4.16 -17.47 -1.72
C ARG A 89 3.48 -16.87 -0.49
N LEU A 90 3.94 -15.69 -0.02
CA LEU A 90 3.28 -14.99 1.09
C LEU A 90 1.82 -14.66 0.78
N VAL A 91 1.56 -14.16 -0.44
CA VAL A 91 0.19 -13.86 -0.89
C VAL A 91 -0.67 -15.13 -0.93
N ASN A 92 -0.16 -16.22 -1.49
CA ASN A 92 -0.91 -17.48 -1.60
C ASN A 92 -1.18 -18.15 -0.25
N GLU A 93 -0.22 -18.10 0.68
CA GLU A 93 -0.37 -18.74 1.99
C GLU A 93 -1.29 -17.94 2.93
N THR A 94 -1.44 -16.62 2.72
CA THR A 94 -2.26 -15.76 3.59
C THR A 94 -3.60 -15.38 2.99
N SER A 95 -3.75 -15.46 1.65
CA SER A 95 -4.94 -15.02 0.90
C SER A 95 -5.46 -13.66 1.41
N PRO A 96 -4.68 -12.57 1.27
CA PRO A 96 -5.06 -11.26 1.76
C PRO A 96 -6.26 -10.72 0.98
N ASP A 97 -6.98 -9.76 1.54
CA ASP A 97 -8.10 -9.09 0.86
C ASP A 97 -7.61 -8.33 -0.38
N GLN A 98 -6.40 -7.79 -0.33
CA GLN A 98 -5.76 -7.06 -1.43
C GLN A 98 -4.27 -7.39 -1.52
N CYS A 99 -3.78 -7.36 -2.74
CA CYS A 99 -2.36 -7.46 -3.07
C CYS A 99 -2.00 -6.29 -3.97
N THR A 100 -1.11 -5.39 -3.50
CA THR A 100 -0.64 -4.24 -4.29
C THR A 100 0.72 -4.55 -4.90
N LEU A 101 0.76 -4.66 -6.21
CA LEU A 101 1.97 -4.96 -6.97
C LEU A 101 2.78 -3.69 -7.21
N VAL A 102 4.04 -3.67 -6.78
CA VAL A 102 4.95 -2.53 -6.94
C VAL A 102 6.20 -2.93 -7.73
N PRO A 103 6.75 -2.03 -8.57
CA PRO A 103 7.90 -2.35 -9.43
C PRO A 103 9.26 -2.21 -8.73
N ASP A 104 9.30 -2.19 -7.40
CA ASP A 104 10.50 -1.91 -6.62
C ASP A 104 11.65 -2.88 -6.91
N SER A 105 12.85 -2.35 -7.08
CA SER A 105 14.08 -3.14 -7.06
C SER A 105 14.56 -3.40 -5.63
N GLU A 106 15.41 -4.42 -5.45
CA GLU A 106 15.93 -4.77 -4.12
C GLU A 106 16.77 -3.65 -3.50
N ASP A 107 17.49 -2.88 -4.32
CA ASP A 107 18.38 -1.79 -3.88
C ASP A 107 17.64 -0.48 -3.56
N GLN A 108 16.34 -0.37 -3.86
CA GLN A 108 15.57 0.85 -3.58
C GLN A 108 15.32 1.04 -2.08
N LEU A 109 15.51 2.26 -1.59
CA LEU A 109 15.22 2.62 -0.20
C LEU A 109 13.70 2.65 0.05
N THR A 110 12.93 3.18 -0.90
CA THR A 110 11.47 3.27 -0.91
C THR A 110 10.96 3.22 -2.34
N SER A 111 9.67 2.97 -2.51
CA SER A 111 9.03 3.06 -3.83
C SER A 111 9.10 4.51 -4.32
N ASP A 112 9.58 4.74 -5.53
CA ASP A 112 9.82 6.06 -6.12
C ASP A 112 9.20 6.23 -7.51
N HIS A 113 8.54 5.19 -8.03
CA HIS A 113 7.81 5.19 -9.30
C HIS A 113 6.78 4.05 -9.34
N GLY A 114 5.78 4.20 -10.20
CA GLY A 114 4.80 3.17 -10.48
C GLY A 114 5.16 2.29 -11.69
N TRP A 115 4.32 1.30 -11.97
CA TRP A 115 4.48 0.43 -13.13
C TRP A 115 4.37 1.20 -14.44
N ASN A 116 5.36 0.97 -15.32
CA ASN A 116 5.31 1.31 -16.74
C ASN A 116 5.45 0.01 -17.55
N ILE A 117 4.33 -0.67 -17.78
CA ILE A 117 4.31 -2.01 -18.37
C ILE A 117 4.40 -1.90 -19.88
N THR A 118 5.46 -2.50 -20.44
CA THR A 118 5.64 -2.63 -21.89
C THR A 118 5.01 -3.93 -22.42
N GLU A 119 4.80 -4.01 -23.76
CA GLU A 119 4.31 -5.24 -24.38
C GLU A 119 5.17 -6.46 -24.08
N LYS A 120 6.47 -6.28 -23.87
CA LYS A 120 7.41 -7.37 -23.55
C LYS A 120 7.22 -7.92 -22.13
N ASP A 121 6.77 -7.07 -21.20
CA ASP A 121 6.59 -7.44 -19.80
C ASP A 121 5.21 -8.01 -19.55
N HIS A 122 4.24 -7.70 -20.44
CA HIS A 122 2.84 -8.04 -20.29
C HIS A 122 2.60 -9.51 -19.94
N ASN A 123 3.11 -10.42 -20.78
CA ASN A 123 2.91 -11.86 -20.58
C ASN A 123 3.55 -12.37 -19.28
N LYS A 124 4.74 -11.87 -18.93
CA LYS A 124 5.41 -12.25 -17.69
C LYS A 124 4.63 -11.84 -16.46
N ILE A 125 4.11 -10.60 -16.47
CA ILE A 125 3.30 -10.11 -15.36
C ILE A 125 1.98 -10.88 -15.31
N LEU A 126 1.35 -11.13 -16.45
CA LEU A 126 0.12 -11.91 -16.52
C LEU A 126 0.30 -13.33 -15.94
N ASP A 127 1.40 -14.01 -16.24
CA ASP A 127 1.74 -15.32 -15.69
C ASP A 127 1.91 -15.28 -14.16
N LEU A 128 2.49 -14.19 -13.62
CA LEU A 128 2.66 -14.04 -12.18
C LEU A 128 1.35 -13.74 -11.46
N ILE A 129 0.55 -12.81 -11.98
CA ILE A 129 -0.71 -12.43 -11.34
C ILE A 129 -1.77 -13.53 -11.45
N SER A 130 -1.67 -14.43 -12.44
CA SER A 130 -2.53 -15.62 -12.54
C SER A 130 -2.33 -16.60 -11.39
N GLN A 131 -1.22 -16.48 -10.63
CA GLN A 131 -0.93 -17.30 -9.46
C GLN A 131 -1.50 -16.70 -8.16
N ILE A 132 -2.00 -15.46 -8.18
CA ILE A 132 -2.64 -14.81 -7.03
C ILE A 132 -4.05 -15.38 -6.90
N PRO A 133 -4.52 -15.73 -5.68
CA PRO A 133 -5.86 -16.23 -5.44
C PRO A 133 -6.94 -15.32 -6.05
N ASP A 134 -8.00 -15.91 -6.60
CA ASP A 134 -9.07 -15.16 -7.28
C ASP A 134 -9.82 -14.22 -6.32
N GLU A 135 -9.93 -14.59 -5.05
CA GLU A 135 -10.56 -13.77 -4.00
C GLU A 135 -9.72 -12.56 -3.57
N THR A 136 -8.41 -12.56 -3.86
CA THR A 136 -7.51 -11.45 -3.56
C THR A 136 -7.61 -10.38 -4.63
N ARG A 137 -8.00 -9.15 -4.27
CA ARG A 137 -8.00 -8.01 -5.19
C ARG A 137 -6.58 -7.67 -5.64
N LYS A 138 -6.41 -7.53 -6.94
CA LYS A 138 -5.13 -7.18 -7.59
C LYS A 138 -5.09 -5.68 -7.82
N SER A 139 -4.23 -4.98 -7.07
CA SER A 139 -3.96 -3.56 -7.21
C SER A 139 -2.56 -3.33 -7.77
N PHE A 140 -2.37 -2.31 -8.59
CA PHE A 140 -1.06 -1.96 -9.16
C PHE A 140 -0.67 -0.55 -8.76
N PHE A 141 0.52 -0.40 -8.20
CA PHE A 141 1.13 0.88 -7.91
C PHE A 141 1.55 1.58 -9.21
N VAL A 142 1.03 2.77 -9.49
CA VAL A 142 1.14 3.40 -10.80
C VAL A 142 1.31 4.91 -10.70
N ASP A 143 2.10 5.48 -11.61
CA ASP A 143 2.13 6.92 -11.83
C ASP A 143 0.80 7.41 -12.44
N PRO A 144 0.42 8.69 -12.24
CA PRO A 144 -0.83 9.26 -12.76
C PRO A 144 -0.77 9.49 -14.28
N VAL A 145 -0.52 8.41 -15.05
CA VAL A 145 -0.34 8.39 -16.51
C VAL A 145 -1.37 7.46 -17.14
N GLU A 146 -2.25 7.98 -17.98
CA GLU A 146 -3.36 7.24 -18.59
C GLU A 146 -2.91 5.98 -19.35
N SER A 147 -1.79 6.07 -20.10
CA SER A 147 -1.27 4.90 -20.83
C SER A 147 -0.76 3.78 -19.93
N HIS A 148 -0.22 4.11 -18.76
CA HIS A 148 0.18 3.11 -17.75
C HIS A 148 -1.05 2.42 -17.15
N ILE A 149 -2.08 3.21 -16.81
CA ILE A 149 -3.35 2.70 -16.27
C ILE A 149 -4.05 1.80 -17.30
N GLU A 150 -4.06 2.18 -18.58
CA GLU A 150 -4.63 1.36 -19.65
C GLU A 150 -3.90 0.01 -19.80
N ALA A 151 -2.57 0.00 -19.72
CA ALA A 151 -1.78 -1.21 -19.78
C ALA A 151 -2.08 -2.15 -18.60
N ILE A 152 -2.23 -1.60 -17.40
CA ILE A 152 -2.61 -2.32 -16.18
C ILE A 152 -4.03 -2.89 -16.29
N ASN A 153 -4.98 -2.12 -16.79
CA ASN A 153 -6.35 -2.59 -17.00
C ASN A 153 -6.41 -3.82 -17.93
N LYS A 154 -5.56 -3.87 -18.96
CA LYS A 154 -5.46 -5.02 -19.89
C LYS A 154 -4.94 -6.30 -19.22
N LEU A 155 -4.31 -6.20 -18.05
CA LEU A 155 -3.90 -7.34 -17.23
C LEU A 155 -5.01 -7.91 -16.35
N GLY A 156 -6.20 -7.29 -16.31
CA GLY A 156 -7.30 -7.70 -15.45
C GLY A 156 -7.14 -7.27 -14.01
N SER A 157 -6.54 -6.10 -13.78
CA SER A 157 -6.45 -5.48 -12.45
C SER A 157 -7.83 -5.07 -11.93
N ASP A 158 -8.04 -5.21 -10.60
CA ASP A 158 -9.25 -4.73 -9.92
C ASP A 158 -9.12 -3.26 -9.52
N ARG A 159 -7.91 -2.85 -9.14
CA ARG A 159 -7.58 -1.51 -8.64
C ARG A 159 -6.25 -1.01 -9.17
N ILE A 160 -6.07 0.29 -9.07
CA ILE A 160 -4.76 0.94 -9.11
C ILE A 160 -4.50 1.66 -7.79
N GLU A 161 -3.24 1.80 -7.42
CA GLU A 161 -2.80 2.69 -6.36
C GLU A 161 -1.93 3.79 -6.97
N LEU A 162 -2.42 5.03 -6.92
CA LEU A 162 -1.70 6.19 -7.45
C LEU A 162 -0.50 6.54 -6.57
N TYR A 163 0.69 6.56 -7.14
CA TYR A 163 1.91 7.04 -6.49
C TYR A 163 1.84 8.55 -6.27
N THR A 164 1.74 8.99 -5.03
CA THR A 164 1.49 10.40 -4.68
C THR A 164 2.72 11.20 -4.29
N GLY A 165 3.92 10.64 -4.30
CA GLY A 165 5.17 11.32 -3.93
C GLY A 165 5.40 12.66 -4.64
N PRO A 166 5.28 12.76 -5.98
CA PRO A 166 5.44 14.03 -6.70
C PRO A 166 4.44 15.10 -6.30
N TYR A 167 3.17 14.73 -6.02
CA TYR A 167 2.18 15.65 -5.48
C TYR A 167 2.54 16.07 -4.05
N ALA A 168 2.88 15.11 -3.20
CA ALA A 168 3.15 15.35 -1.78
C ALA A 168 4.34 16.29 -1.56
N SER A 169 5.34 16.25 -2.44
CA SER A 169 6.52 17.13 -2.37
C SER A 169 6.20 18.60 -2.69
N ASN A 170 5.12 18.89 -3.42
CA ASN A 170 4.70 20.24 -3.78
C ASN A 170 3.18 20.33 -3.97
N PRO A 171 2.37 20.24 -2.90
CA PRO A 171 0.92 20.15 -2.99
C PRO A 171 0.30 21.46 -3.48
N ASN A 172 -0.21 21.47 -4.71
CA ASN A 172 -0.89 22.61 -5.30
C ASN A 172 -1.85 22.20 -6.44
N ALA A 173 -2.51 23.18 -7.08
CA ALA A 173 -3.48 22.94 -8.14
C ALA A 173 -2.86 22.30 -9.40
N ASP A 174 -1.62 22.61 -9.72
CA ASP A 174 -0.95 22.09 -10.91
C ASP A 174 -0.48 20.64 -10.67
N SER A 175 0.10 20.35 -9.49
CA SER A 175 0.60 19.03 -9.15
C SER A 175 -0.52 18.00 -8.95
N ILE A 176 -1.74 18.40 -8.54
CA ILE A 176 -2.88 17.50 -8.38
C ILE A 176 -3.60 17.20 -9.69
N ALA A 177 -3.48 18.06 -10.71
CA ALA A 177 -4.23 17.94 -11.96
C ALA A 177 -4.00 16.61 -12.71
N PRO A 178 -2.78 16.05 -12.81
CA PRO A 178 -2.55 14.73 -13.38
C PRO A 178 -3.31 13.61 -12.63
N TYR A 179 -3.37 13.68 -11.29
CA TYR A 179 -4.05 12.68 -10.45
C TYR A 179 -5.57 12.70 -10.65
N ALA A 180 -6.16 13.90 -10.75
CA ALA A 180 -7.59 14.02 -11.04
C ALA A 180 -7.95 13.47 -12.43
N LYS A 181 -7.08 13.65 -13.43
CA LYS A 181 -7.25 13.05 -14.77
C LYS A 181 -7.12 11.53 -14.71
N ALA A 182 -6.07 11.01 -14.06
CA ALA A 182 -5.83 9.58 -13.87
C ALA A 182 -6.97 8.89 -13.14
N TYR A 183 -7.48 9.51 -12.06
CA TYR A 183 -8.66 9.04 -11.34
C TYR A 183 -9.87 8.89 -12.27
N ASN A 184 -10.23 9.96 -12.98
CA ASN A 184 -11.38 9.93 -13.88
C ASN A 184 -11.20 8.91 -15.02
N PHE A 185 -9.98 8.72 -15.49
CA PHE A 185 -9.67 7.74 -16.52
C PHE A 185 -9.82 6.30 -15.97
N ALA A 186 -9.25 6.00 -14.81
CA ALA A 186 -9.39 4.71 -14.15
C ALA A 186 -10.85 4.35 -13.87
N LYS A 187 -11.64 5.32 -13.38
CA LYS A 187 -13.08 5.11 -13.13
C LYS A 187 -13.87 4.82 -14.42
N LYS A 188 -13.51 5.42 -15.57
CA LYS A 188 -14.11 5.06 -16.87
C LYS A 188 -13.80 3.64 -17.31
N LEU A 189 -12.64 3.11 -16.92
CA LEU A 189 -12.25 1.71 -17.17
C LEU A 189 -12.88 0.72 -16.17
N GLY A 190 -13.61 1.20 -15.15
CA GLY A 190 -14.21 0.36 -14.12
C GLY A 190 -13.26 -0.01 -12.98
N LEU A 191 -12.06 0.55 -12.94
CA LEU A 191 -11.08 0.27 -11.89
C LEU A 191 -11.44 0.99 -10.58
N GLY A 192 -11.16 0.34 -9.44
CA GLY A 192 -11.04 1.01 -8.15
C GLY A 192 -9.75 1.85 -8.11
N VAL A 193 -9.74 2.92 -7.31
CA VAL A 193 -8.59 3.80 -7.18
C VAL A 193 -8.21 3.96 -5.72
N ASN A 194 -7.02 3.48 -5.38
CA ASN A 194 -6.33 3.76 -4.13
C ASN A 194 -5.26 4.83 -4.38
N ALA A 195 -4.71 5.40 -3.31
CA ALA A 195 -3.59 6.31 -3.40
C ALA A 195 -2.68 6.14 -2.18
N GLY A 196 -1.37 6.27 -2.39
CA GLY A 196 -0.40 6.10 -1.34
C GLY A 196 0.93 6.79 -1.63
N HIS A 197 1.76 6.83 -0.61
CA HIS A 197 3.08 7.43 -0.55
C HIS A 197 3.08 8.95 -0.24
N ASP A 198 3.66 9.31 0.90
CA ASP A 198 3.90 10.69 1.38
C ASP A 198 2.66 11.58 1.59
N LEU A 199 1.46 11.00 1.60
CA LEU A 199 0.27 11.71 2.05
C LEU A 199 0.35 11.93 3.57
N ASP A 200 0.10 13.17 4.00
CA ASP A 200 0.20 13.61 5.38
C ASP A 200 -0.98 14.50 5.83
N LEU A 201 -0.98 14.95 7.08
CA LEU A 201 -2.04 15.81 7.65
C LEU A 201 -2.22 17.16 6.91
N ASN A 202 -1.20 17.62 6.15
CA ASN A 202 -1.23 18.92 5.48
C ASN A 202 -1.74 18.80 4.03
N ASN A 203 -1.50 17.67 3.35
CA ASN A 203 -1.76 17.49 1.94
C ASN A 203 -2.96 16.57 1.63
N LEU A 204 -3.31 15.63 2.53
CA LEU A 204 -4.33 14.61 2.32
C LEU A 204 -5.72 15.20 2.01
N LYS A 205 -6.16 16.19 2.77
CA LYS A 205 -7.50 16.79 2.58
C LYS A 205 -7.66 17.40 1.20
N PHE A 206 -6.65 18.13 0.73
CA PHE A 206 -6.68 18.74 -0.59
C PHE A 206 -6.62 17.68 -1.71
N PHE A 207 -5.85 16.61 -1.50
CA PHE A 207 -5.79 15.47 -2.41
C PHE A 207 -7.18 14.83 -2.56
N LEU A 208 -7.81 14.42 -1.47
CA LEU A 208 -9.10 13.73 -1.48
C LEU A 208 -10.25 14.58 -2.02
N ALA A 209 -10.18 15.90 -1.88
CA ALA A 209 -11.16 16.82 -2.48
C ALA A 209 -11.12 16.81 -4.02
N LYS A 210 -10.03 16.36 -4.64
CA LYS A 210 -9.85 16.28 -6.11
C LYS A 210 -9.80 14.86 -6.63
N VAL A 211 -9.34 13.94 -5.82
CA VAL A 211 -9.18 12.51 -6.10
C VAL A 211 -9.87 11.74 -4.98
N PRO A 212 -11.20 11.53 -5.06
CA PRO A 212 -11.93 10.80 -4.02
C PRO A 212 -11.64 9.30 -4.12
N ALA A 213 -10.39 8.93 -3.78
CA ALA A 213 -9.93 7.55 -3.77
C ALA A 213 -10.78 6.68 -2.83
N GLU A 214 -10.95 5.42 -3.17
CA GLU A 214 -11.64 4.46 -2.31
C GLU A 214 -10.86 4.17 -1.04
N GLU A 215 -9.51 4.23 -1.14
CA GLU A 215 -8.61 3.96 -0.03
C GLU A 215 -7.34 4.79 -0.14
N VAL A 216 -6.77 5.15 1.01
CA VAL A 216 -5.41 5.67 1.11
C VAL A 216 -4.56 4.78 2.00
N SER A 217 -3.34 4.43 1.53
CA SER A 217 -2.33 3.69 2.29
C SER A 217 -1.31 4.67 2.85
N ILE A 218 -1.29 4.85 4.18
CA ILE A 218 -0.43 5.85 4.84
C ILE A 218 0.45 5.18 5.89
N GLY A 219 1.77 5.30 5.74
CA GLY A 219 2.75 4.70 6.63
C GLY A 219 3.67 5.73 7.28
N HIS A 220 4.71 6.14 6.56
CA HIS A 220 5.79 6.95 7.11
C HIS A 220 5.30 8.24 7.78
N ALA A 221 4.43 9.00 7.12
CA ALA A 221 3.92 10.25 7.64
C ALA A 221 3.13 10.04 8.94
N LEU A 222 2.20 9.08 8.98
CA LEU A 222 1.39 8.78 10.16
C LEU A 222 2.28 8.39 11.36
N ILE A 223 3.26 7.52 11.14
CA ILE A 223 4.16 7.08 12.23
C ILE A 223 5.06 8.23 12.70
N SER A 224 5.55 9.08 11.77
CA SER A 224 6.33 10.28 12.13
C SER A 224 5.52 11.25 12.98
N ASP A 225 4.27 11.53 12.62
CA ASP A 225 3.35 12.36 13.40
C ASP A 225 3.02 11.70 14.76
N ALA A 226 2.92 10.37 14.80
CA ALA A 226 2.64 9.62 16.02
C ALA A 226 3.78 9.72 17.05
N LEU A 227 5.02 9.90 16.64
CA LEU A 227 6.14 10.16 17.56
C LEU A 227 5.99 11.47 18.31
N ILE A 228 5.26 12.43 17.76
CA ILE A 228 5.00 13.74 18.38
C ILE A 228 3.69 13.73 19.18
N HIS A 229 2.64 13.11 18.65
CA HIS A 229 1.28 13.25 19.15
C HIS A 229 0.71 12.00 19.83
N GLY A 230 1.40 10.87 19.74
CA GLY A 230 0.90 9.56 20.13
C GLY A 230 0.11 8.87 19.01
N LEU A 231 0.17 7.54 18.96
CA LEU A 231 -0.37 6.73 17.84
C LEU A 231 -1.89 6.88 17.69
N GLU A 232 -2.64 6.68 18.76
CA GLU A 232 -4.11 6.78 18.78
C GLU A 232 -4.59 8.15 18.27
N LYS A 233 -4.10 9.23 18.89
CA LYS A 233 -4.53 10.59 18.56
C LYS A 233 -4.19 10.95 17.10
N THR A 234 -3.06 10.48 16.60
CA THR A 234 -2.65 10.73 15.21
C THR A 234 -3.55 9.95 14.25
N THR A 235 -3.79 8.68 14.52
CA THR A 235 -4.65 7.83 13.69
C THR A 235 -6.06 8.42 13.56
N LEU A 236 -6.65 8.89 14.65
CA LEU A 236 -7.95 9.54 14.62
C LEU A 236 -7.98 10.81 13.74
N LYS A 237 -6.89 11.61 13.74
CA LYS A 237 -6.79 12.79 12.85
C LYS A 237 -6.78 12.38 11.36
N TYR A 238 -6.05 11.32 11.01
CA TYR A 238 -6.04 10.81 9.62
C TYR A 238 -7.41 10.26 9.21
N ILE A 239 -8.07 9.51 10.09
CA ILE A 239 -9.45 9.04 9.86
C ILE A 239 -10.40 10.21 9.61
N ASP A 240 -10.30 11.29 10.37
CA ASP A 240 -11.15 12.48 10.19
C ASP A 240 -10.92 13.18 8.84
N LEU A 241 -9.71 13.15 8.31
CA LEU A 241 -9.42 13.70 6.98
C LEU A 241 -9.97 12.83 5.84
N CYS A 242 -10.22 11.55 6.08
CA CYS A 242 -10.79 10.60 5.13
C CYS A 242 -12.33 10.64 5.04
N LYS A 243 -12.99 11.37 5.94
CA LYS A 243 -14.45 11.59 5.96
C LYS A 243 -14.88 12.67 4.98
#